data_3ffb7a4541d0300f37c9a9e56ffe27dd
#
_entry.id   3ffb7a4541d0300f37c9a9e56ffe27dd
#
_cell.length_a   1.000
_cell.length_b   1.000
_cell.length_c   1.000
_cell.angle_alpha   90.00
_cell.angle_beta   90.00
_cell.angle_gamma   90.00
#
_symmetry.space_group_name_H-M   'P 1'
#
loop_
_entity.id
_entity.type
_entity.pdbx_description
1 polymer ?
#
loop_
_entity_poly.entity_id
_entity_poly.type
_entity_poly.pdbx_seq_one_letter_code
_entity_poly.pdbx_strand_id
1 'polypeptide(L)'
;MSHNTYSLKRFLRRALTEARQKRELIMTILYINLNDPNVDKCIRNSVEELRPKILGIPELNVPGIEPLSLGQIALARGPQGAKLTAVVTDVKVRGPSNFVIQELKSDLDRNRFDFKLLLPRLDFNGKYKMDVQVLLLRLQGRGNITGTFKDYACNVTMRGHKETRGAHEYLKFDPFKVKLRVGQSSIYLTNLFDGDPVLGPATNRVINENSDVFLQEIFPVLERSLADLFTDMANKITSKFTYNELFPL
;
A
#
# COMPACT_ATOMS: atom_id res chain seq x y z
N MET A 1 -25.00 -7.12 -44.01
CA MET A 1 -23.54 -7.43 -43.86
C MET A 1 -22.71 -6.33 -43.19
N SER A 2 -23.25 -5.18 -42.74
CA SER A 2 -22.45 -4.04 -42.21
C SER A 2 -22.21 -4.05 -40.69
N HIS A 3 -22.99 -4.75 -39.90
CA HIS A 3 -22.86 -4.74 -38.42
C HIS A 3 -21.60 -5.46 -37.89
N ASN A 4 -21.10 -6.47 -38.61
CA ASN A 4 -19.98 -7.29 -38.13
C ASN A 4 -18.61 -6.58 -38.30
N THR A 5 -18.50 -5.72 -39.33
CA THR A 5 -17.27 -4.97 -39.62
C THR A 5 -17.01 -3.82 -38.65
N TYR A 6 -18.07 -3.19 -38.12
CA TYR A 6 -17.97 -2.15 -37.09
C TYR A 6 -17.53 -2.73 -35.73
N SER A 7 -18.05 -3.89 -35.35
CA SER A 7 -17.68 -4.60 -34.14
C SER A 7 -16.21 -5.03 -34.16
N LEU A 8 -15.75 -5.58 -35.29
CA LEU A 8 -14.35 -6.01 -35.47
C LEU A 8 -13.37 -4.82 -35.44
N LYS A 9 -13.71 -3.70 -36.11
CA LYS A 9 -12.88 -2.49 -36.08
C LYS A 9 -12.77 -1.89 -34.68
N ARG A 10 -13.85 -1.90 -33.91
CA ARG A 10 -13.87 -1.42 -32.52
C ARG A 10 -13.04 -2.33 -31.62
N PHE A 11 -13.14 -3.64 -31.79
CA PHE A 11 -12.34 -4.64 -31.09
C PHE A 11 -10.84 -4.48 -31.38
N LEU A 12 -10.47 -4.37 -32.67
CA LEU A 12 -9.08 -4.17 -33.10
C LEU A 12 -8.50 -2.84 -32.59
N ARG A 13 -9.26 -1.74 -32.63
CA ARG A 13 -8.82 -0.46 -32.06
C ARG A 13 -8.58 -0.58 -30.55
N ARG A 14 -9.46 -1.25 -29.82
CA ARG A 14 -9.31 -1.47 -28.40
C ARG A 14 -8.07 -2.31 -28.09
N ALA A 15 -7.88 -3.42 -28.79
CA ALA A 15 -6.71 -4.28 -28.66
C ALA A 15 -5.39 -3.55 -29.00
N LEU A 16 -5.38 -2.71 -30.02
CA LEU A 16 -4.22 -1.88 -30.38
C LEU A 16 -3.93 -0.80 -29.33
N THR A 17 -4.97 -0.19 -28.78
CA THR A 17 -4.82 0.80 -27.69
C THR A 17 -4.27 0.15 -26.42
N GLU A 18 -4.81 -1.00 -26.04
CA GLU A 18 -4.34 -1.79 -24.90
C GLU A 18 -2.87 -2.25 -25.09
N ALA A 19 -2.52 -2.72 -26.30
CA ALA A 19 -1.15 -3.10 -26.62
C ALA A 19 -0.19 -1.91 -26.60
N ARG A 20 -0.63 -0.74 -27.07
CA ARG A 20 0.14 0.49 -27.02
C ARG A 20 0.34 0.98 -25.58
N GLN A 21 -0.71 1.00 -24.76
CA GLN A 21 -0.64 1.38 -23.35
C GLN A 21 0.25 0.41 -22.56
N LYS A 22 0.11 -0.91 -22.83
CA LYS A 22 0.99 -1.93 -22.27
C LYS A 22 2.45 -1.65 -22.64
N ARG A 23 2.73 -1.33 -23.92
CA ARG A 23 4.08 -1.00 -24.39
C ARG A 23 4.62 0.28 -23.75
N GLU A 24 3.82 1.34 -23.63
CA GLU A 24 4.22 2.58 -22.96
C GLU A 24 4.53 2.35 -21.47
N LEU A 25 3.70 1.56 -20.79
CA LEU A 25 3.94 1.18 -19.40
C LEU A 25 5.23 0.36 -19.27
N ILE A 26 5.46 -0.57 -20.18
CA ILE A 26 6.71 -1.34 -20.31
C ILE A 26 7.90 -0.40 -20.48
N MET A 27 7.84 0.53 -21.41
CA MET A 27 8.94 1.46 -21.68
C MET A 27 9.25 2.37 -20.49
N THR A 28 8.24 2.70 -19.67
CA THR A 28 8.42 3.52 -18.46
C THR A 28 8.99 2.71 -17.28
N ILE A 29 8.54 1.46 -17.12
CA ILE A 29 8.98 0.60 -16.01
C ILE A 29 10.31 -0.09 -16.32
N LEU A 30 10.66 -0.33 -17.58
CA LEU A 30 11.55 -1.42 -18.01
C LEU A 30 12.88 -1.00 -18.65
N TYR A 31 13.26 0.25 -18.66
CA TYR A 31 14.63 0.57 -19.05
C TYR A 31 15.62 0.38 -17.89
N ILE A 32 15.50 -0.75 -17.18
CA ILE A 32 16.48 -1.14 -16.15
C ILE A 32 17.47 -2.09 -16.82
N ASN A 33 18.54 -1.56 -17.39
CA ASN A 33 19.65 -2.37 -17.84
C ASN A 33 20.32 -3.00 -16.59
N LEU A 34 20.39 -4.34 -16.56
CA LEU A 34 21.01 -5.09 -15.46
C LEU A 34 22.45 -4.68 -15.17
N ASN A 35 23.17 -4.18 -16.18
CA ASN A 35 24.57 -3.78 -16.10
C ASN A 35 24.76 -2.26 -15.89
N ASP A 36 23.69 -1.48 -15.65
CA ASP A 36 23.81 -0.05 -15.42
C ASP A 36 24.38 0.21 -14.02
N PRO A 37 25.55 0.85 -13.88
CA PRO A 37 26.10 1.21 -12.58
C PRO A 37 25.22 2.20 -11.80
N ASN A 38 24.26 2.86 -12.47
CA ASN A 38 23.30 3.79 -11.89
C ASN A 38 21.88 3.21 -11.79
N VAL A 39 21.74 1.90 -11.67
CA VAL A 39 20.45 1.20 -11.67
C VAL A 39 19.47 1.76 -10.63
N ASP A 40 19.93 2.11 -9.43
CA ASP A 40 19.09 2.70 -8.39
C ASP A 40 18.47 4.04 -8.82
N LYS A 41 19.25 4.85 -9.53
CA LYS A 41 18.77 6.12 -10.10
C LYS A 41 17.76 5.87 -11.23
N CYS A 42 18.01 4.88 -12.07
CA CYS A 42 17.09 4.47 -13.13
C CYS A 42 15.75 4.04 -12.54
N ILE A 43 15.75 3.14 -11.55
CA ILE A 43 14.55 2.69 -10.83
C ILE A 43 13.80 3.86 -10.20
N ARG A 44 14.52 4.76 -9.53
CA ARG A 44 13.93 5.98 -8.93
C ARG A 44 13.21 6.82 -9.99
N ASN A 45 13.84 7.07 -11.12
CA ASN A 45 13.25 7.85 -12.21
C ASN A 45 11.98 7.16 -12.74
N SER A 46 12.03 5.85 -12.97
CA SER A 46 10.86 5.07 -13.40
C SER A 46 9.68 5.16 -12.41
N VAL A 47 9.95 5.12 -11.11
CA VAL A 47 8.92 5.32 -10.07
C VAL A 47 8.32 6.72 -10.14
N GLU A 48 9.15 7.76 -10.36
CA GLU A 48 8.65 9.14 -10.50
C GLU A 48 7.83 9.33 -11.78
N GLU A 49 8.23 8.73 -12.89
CA GLU A 49 7.47 8.75 -14.14
C GLU A 49 6.11 8.03 -14.02
N LEU A 50 6.01 7.03 -13.14
CA LEU A 50 4.76 6.35 -12.84
C LEU A 50 3.84 7.13 -11.90
N ARG A 51 4.32 8.20 -11.27
CA ARG A 51 3.54 9.00 -10.33
C ARG A 51 2.19 9.49 -10.91
N PRO A 52 2.04 9.88 -12.19
CA PRO A 52 0.72 10.19 -12.77
C PRO A 52 -0.26 9.00 -12.81
N LYS A 53 0.24 7.76 -12.76
CA LYS A 53 -0.57 6.52 -12.73
C LYS A 53 -1.03 6.11 -11.31
N ILE A 54 -0.80 6.95 -10.35
CA ILE A 54 -1.11 6.72 -8.92
C ILE A 54 -2.62 6.55 -8.64
N LEU A 55 -3.48 6.99 -9.58
CA LEU A 55 -4.92 6.77 -9.55
C LEU A 55 -5.31 5.32 -9.86
N GLY A 56 -4.33 4.48 -10.22
CA GLY A 56 -4.50 3.06 -10.53
C GLY A 56 -4.19 2.73 -11.98
N ILE A 57 -4.07 1.43 -12.23
CA ILE A 57 -3.84 0.86 -13.56
C ILE A 57 -4.95 -0.18 -13.79
N PRO A 58 -6.13 0.23 -14.29
CA PRO A 58 -7.27 -0.66 -14.43
C PRO A 58 -6.98 -1.89 -15.30
N GLU A 59 -6.14 -1.73 -16.32
CA GLU A 59 -5.75 -2.80 -17.25
C GLU A 59 -4.97 -3.93 -16.55
N LEU A 60 -4.36 -3.64 -15.41
CA LEU A 60 -3.62 -4.60 -14.58
C LEU A 60 -4.36 -4.97 -13.30
N ASN A 61 -5.58 -4.49 -13.11
CA ASN A 61 -6.33 -4.60 -11.85
C ASN A 61 -5.54 -4.07 -10.64
N VAL A 62 -4.74 -3.02 -10.84
CA VAL A 62 -3.99 -2.34 -9.78
C VAL A 62 -4.81 -1.16 -9.30
N PRO A 63 -5.26 -1.16 -8.04
CA PRO A 63 -6.05 -0.05 -7.49
C PRO A 63 -5.19 1.20 -7.34
N GLY A 64 -5.85 2.37 -7.32
CA GLY A 64 -5.19 3.62 -7.00
C GLY A 64 -4.73 3.68 -5.55
N ILE A 65 -3.73 4.50 -5.31
CA ILE A 65 -3.23 4.79 -3.96
C ILE A 65 -3.61 6.21 -3.47
N GLU A 66 -4.43 6.93 -4.26
CA GLU A 66 -4.92 8.27 -3.87
C GLU A 66 -6.43 8.41 -4.17
N PRO A 67 -7.30 8.22 -3.19
CA PRO A 67 -6.99 7.74 -1.83
C PRO A 67 -6.65 6.25 -1.79
N LEU A 68 -5.68 5.87 -0.95
CA LEU A 68 -5.41 4.47 -0.66
C LEU A 68 -6.57 3.90 0.15
N SER A 69 -7.17 2.84 -0.36
CA SER A 69 -8.22 2.11 0.36
C SER A 69 -7.61 0.88 1.03
N LEU A 70 -7.73 0.82 2.34
CA LEU A 70 -7.37 -0.35 3.12
C LEU A 70 -8.64 -1.12 3.45
N GLY A 71 -8.58 -2.41 3.34
CA GLY A 71 -9.68 -3.30 3.74
C GLY A 71 -9.91 -3.28 5.25
N GLN A 72 -10.43 -4.36 5.77
CA GLN A 72 -10.61 -4.51 7.19
C GLN A 72 -9.25 -4.69 7.89
N ILE A 73 -8.98 -3.87 8.90
CA ILE A 73 -7.84 -3.98 9.80
C ILE A 73 -8.39 -4.49 11.13
N ALA A 74 -8.02 -5.70 11.51
CA ALA A 74 -8.49 -6.33 12.74
C ALA A 74 -7.33 -6.53 13.70
N LEU A 75 -7.44 -5.95 14.89
CA LEU A 75 -6.59 -6.21 16.04
C LEU A 75 -7.30 -7.25 16.89
N ALA A 76 -6.78 -8.46 16.96
CA ALA A 76 -7.22 -9.48 17.88
C ALA A 76 -6.05 -9.81 18.81
N ARG A 77 -6.17 -9.48 20.08
CA ARG A 77 -5.22 -9.87 21.14
C ARG A 77 -5.98 -10.47 22.32
N GLY A 78 -5.45 -11.53 22.87
CA GLY A 78 -5.84 -12.15 24.11
C GLY A 78 -5.49 -13.63 24.14
N PRO A 79 -5.14 -14.19 25.30
CA PRO A 79 -5.16 -15.64 25.48
C PRO A 79 -6.57 -16.16 25.19
N GLN A 80 -6.69 -17.44 24.79
CA GLN A 80 -7.97 -18.07 24.50
C GLN A 80 -9.02 -17.72 25.57
N GLY A 81 -10.04 -16.92 25.20
CA GLY A 81 -11.12 -16.50 26.08
C GLY A 81 -11.27 -14.99 26.31
N ALA A 82 -10.27 -14.17 26.11
CA ALA A 82 -10.40 -12.70 26.19
C ALA A 82 -10.74 -12.14 24.80
N LYS A 83 -12.02 -11.78 24.58
CA LYS A 83 -12.49 -11.13 23.35
C LYS A 83 -12.10 -9.64 23.36
N LEU A 84 -10.81 -9.35 23.23
CA LEU A 84 -10.34 -8.00 22.99
C LEU A 84 -10.28 -7.82 21.47
N THR A 85 -11.25 -7.12 20.89
CA THR A 85 -11.35 -6.93 19.46
C THR A 85 -11.43 -5.45 19.11
N ALA A 86 -10.55 -4.99 18.25
CA ALA A 86 -10.71 -3.73 17.55
C ALA A 86 -10.70 -4.01 16.06
N VAL A 87 -11.70 -3.52 15.36
CA VAL A 87 -11.84 -3.64 13.93
C VAL A 87 -12.03 -2.25 13.35
N VAL A 88 -11.22 -1.92 12.35
CA VAL A 88 -11.39 -0.70 11.56
C VAL A 88 -11.71 -1.11 10.13
N THR A 89 -12.74 -0.50 9.54
CA THR A 89 -13.22 -0.78 8.19
C THR A 89 -13.35 0.49 7.38
N ASP A 90 -13.50 0.35 6.07
CA ASP A 90 -13.71 1.46 5.13
C ASP A 90 -12.62 2.55 5.23
N VAL A 91 -11.38 2.14 5.53
CA VAL A 91 -10.27 3.06 5.73
C VAL A 91 -9.85 3.64 4.39
N LYS A 92 -9.85 4.97 4.32
CA LYS A 92 -9.31 5.73 3.18
C LYS A 92 -8.22 6.66 3.67
N VAL A 93 -7.09 6.62 2.98
CA VAL A 93 -5.91 7.43 3.30
C VAL A 93 -5.61 8.34 2.12
N ARG A 94 -5.51 9.65 2.38
CA ARG A 94 -5.07 10.67 1.42
C ARG A 94 -3.65 11.09 1.73
N GLY A 95 -2.91 11.45 0.68
CA GLY A 95 -1.53 11.89 0.77
C GLY A 95 -0.47 10.84 0.42
N PRO A 96 -0.79 9.54 0.19
CA PRO A 96 0.22 8.58 -0.25
C PRO A 96 0.93 9.00 -1.54
N SER A 97 0.27 9.73 -2.42
CA SER A 97 0.86 10.28 -3.66
C SER A 97 2.06 11.21 -3.44
N ASN A 98 2.15 11.82 -2.25
CA ASN A 98 3.20 12.78 -1.91
C ASN A 98 4.44 12.11 -1.31
N PHE A 99 4.61 10.80 -1.50
CA PHE A 99 5.80 10.10 -1.00
C PHE A 99 7.08 10.67 -1.61
N VAL A 100 8.14 10.67 -0.81
CA VAL A 100 9.51 11.02 -1.24
C VAL A 100 10.39 9.79 -1.02
N ILE A 101 11.08 9.35 -2.08
CA ILE A 101 12.06 8.28 -1.97
C ILE A 101 13.33 8.87 -1.36
N GLN A 102 13.58 8.64 -0.09
CA GLN A 102 14.81 9.08 0.59
C GLN A 102 15.98 8.21 0.18
N GLU A 103 15.82 6.91 0.19
CA GLU A 103 16.84 5.93 -0.16
C GLU A 103 16.23 4.81 -0.99
N LEU A 104 16.97 4.35 -2.00
CA LEU A 104 16.68 3.18 -2.78
C LEU A 104 17.98 2.43 -2.99
N LYS A 105 17.98 1.13 -2.71
CA LYS A 105 19.05 0.20 -2.98
C LYS A 105 18.49 -1.03 -3.66
N SER A 106 19.12 -1.43 -4.74
CA SER A 106 18.76 -2.65 -5.46
C SER A 106 19.92 -3.64 -5.52
N ASP A 107 19.60 -4.92 -5.45
CA ASP A 107 20.49 -6.05 -5.71
C ASP A 107 19.75 -6.92 -6.73
N LEU A 108 20.04 -6.69 -8.01
CA LEU A 108 19.34 -7.33 -9.11
C LEU A 108 19.66 -8.82 -9.21
N ASP A 109 20.86 -9.25 -8.80
CA ASP A 109 21.25 -10.67 -8.77
C ASP A 109 20.37 -11.47 -7.82
N ARG A 110 19.92 -10.83 -6.74
CA ARG A 110 19.04 -11.40 -5.71
C ARG A 110 17.59 -10.96 -5.83
N ASN A 111 17.23 -10.23 -6.88
CA ASN A 111 15.91 -9.62 -7.05
C ASN A 111 15.43 -8.92 -5.78
N ARG A 112 16.31 -8.14 -5.15
CA ARG A 112 16.03 -7.44 -3.90
C ARG A 112 16.03 -5.93 -4.11
N PHE A 113 15.02 -5.27 -3.51
CA PHE A 113 14.88 -3.82 -3.54
C PHE A 113 14.54 -3.32 -2.14
N ASP A 114 15.32 -2.39 -1.63
CA ASP A 114 15.11 -1.75 -0.34
C ASP A 114 14.79 -0.26 -0.55
N PHE A 115 13.62 0.17 -0.06
CA PHE A 115 13.14 1.54 -0.17
C PHE A 115 13.01 2.16 1.22
N LYS A 116 13.45 3.42 1.37
CA LYS A 116 13.05 4.31 2.44
C LYS A 116 12.18 5.41 1.87
N LEU A 117 10.94 5.45 2.28
CA LEU A 117 9.96 6.43 1.86
C LEU A 117 9.62 7.36 3.02
N LEU A 118 9.50 8.65 2.71
CA LEU A 118 8.92 9.63 3.60
C LEU A 118 7.61 10.13 2.99
N LEU A 119 6.56 10.14 3.79
CA LEU A 119 5.28 10.73 3.46
C LEU A 119 5.07 11.91 4.42
N PRO A 120 5.14 13.15 3.94
CA PRO A 120 5.11 14.33 4.82
C PRO A 120 3.82 14.41 5.64
N ARG A 121 2.70 14.02 5.01
CA ARG A 121 1.38 14.02 5.66
C ARG A 121 0.49 12.93 5.06
N LEU A 122 -0.20 12.23 5.94
CA LEU A 122 -1.29 11.31 5.61
C LEU A 122 -2.52 11.70 6.41
N ASP A 123 -3.64 11.89 5.74
CA ASP A 123 -4.94 12.08 6.38
C ASP A 123 -5.79 10.83 6.15
N PHE A 124 -6.36 10.27 7.20
CA PHE A 124 -7.16 9.06 7.12
C PHE A 124 -8.53 9.21 7.77
N ASN A 125 -9.48 8.46 7.26
CA ASN A 125 -10.78 8.26 7.86
C ASN A 125 -11.23 6.80 7.69
N GLY A 126 -12.16 6.38 8.53
CA GLY A 126 -12.73 5.04 8.49
C GLY A 126 -13.82 4.88 9.52
N LYS A 127 -14.32 3.65 9.67
CA LYS A 127 -15.25 3.26 10.72
C LYS A 127 -14.52 2.33 11.70
N TYR A 128 -14.86 2.42 12.97
CA TYR A 128 -14.30 1.52 13.96
C TYR A 128 -15.37 0.86 14.82
N LYS A 129 -15.04 -0.32 15.31
CA LYS A 129 -15.73 -1.00 16.41
C LYS A 129 -14.66 -1.61 17.30
N MET A 130 -14.66 -1.26 18.58
CA MET A 130 -13.67 -1.75 19.52
C MET A 130 -14.27 -2.05 20.90
N ASP A 131 -13.73 -3.06 21.53
CA ASP A 131 -13.79 -3.35 22.96
C ASP A 131 -12.43 -3.96 23.34
N VAL A 132 -11.51 -3.10 23.73
CA VAL A 132 -10.12 -3.48 24.00
C VAL A 132 -9.64 -2.84 25.28
N GLN A 133 -8.68 -3.50 25.92
CA GLN A 133 -7.91 -2.91 27.00
C GLN A 133 -6.50 -2.60 26.49
N VAL A 134 -6.14 -1.31 26.55
CA VAL A 134 -4.79 -0.84 26.23
C VAL A 134 -4.22 -0.22 27.50
N LEU A 135 -3.12 -0.79 28.00
CA LEU A 135 -2.58 -0.45 29.32
C LEU A 135 -3.66 -0.65 30.40
N LEU A 136 -4.00 0.41 31.12
CA LEU A 136 -5.03 0.41 32.18
C LEU A 136 -6.39 0.93 31.67
N LEU A 137 -6.50 1.32 30.42
CA LEU A 137 -7.71 1.90 29.81
C LEU A 137 -8.50 0.82 29.08
N ARG A 138 -9.77 0.66 29.44
CA ARG A 138 -10.73 -0.06 28.61
C ARG A 138 -11.34 0.91 27.61
N LEU A 139 -11.14 0.64 26.32
CA LEU A 139 -11.68 1.41 25.21
C LEU A 139 -12.82 0.65 24.59
N GLN A 140 -14.00 1.22 24.61
CA GLN A 140 -15.17 0.63 23.96
C GLN A 140 -15.93 1.68 23.15
N GLY A 141 -16.51 1.24 22.04
CA GLY A 141 -17.34 2.09 21.20
C GLY A 141 -17.37 1.63 19.75
N ARG A 142 -18.21 2.30 19.01
CA ARG A 142 -18.33 2.17 17.55
C ARG A 142 -18.65 3.52 16.95
N GLY A 143 -17.95 3.90 15.89
CA GLY A 143 -18.13 5.20 15.30
C GLY A 143 -17.19 5.41 14.13
N ASN A 144 -16.86 6.67 13.88
CA ASN A 144 -15.89 7.03 12.89
C ASN A 144 -14.53 7.28 13.55
N ILE A 145 -13.47 6.88 12.85
CA ILE A 145 -12.11 7.24 13.16
C ILE A 145 -11.60 8.21 12.10
N THR A 146 -10.95 9.28 12.53
CA THR A 146 -10.23 10.21 11.65
C THR A 146 -8.88 10.51 12.25
N GLY A 147 -7.92 10.88 11.43
CA GLY A 147 -6.63 11.32 11.95
C GLY A 147 -5.67 11.78 10.87
N THR A 148 -4.55 12.29 11.35
CA THR A 148 -3.43 12.77 10.56
C THR A 148 -2.14 12.18 11.11
N PHE A 149 -1.30 11.69 10.21
CA PHE A 149 0.10 11.36 10.49
C PHE A 149 0.99 12.35 9.75
N LYS A 150 2.04 12.84 10.43
CA LYS A 150 3.09 13.65 9.83
C LYS A 150 4.43 12.96 9.99
N ASP A 151 5.34 13.24 9.05
CA ASP A 151 6.68 12.64 9.02
C ASP A 151 6.60 11.11 9.09
N TYR A 152 5.71 10.55 8.26
CA TYR A 152 5.47 9.12 8.20
C TYR A 152 6.56 8.46 7.37
N ALA A 153 7.44 7.72 8.02
CA ALA A 153 8.50 6.96 7.38
C ALA A 153 8.06 5.50 7.17
N CYS A 154 8.32 4.99 5.97
CA CYS A 154 8.02 3.63 5.57
C CYS A 154 9.26 2.99 4.96
N ASN A 155 9.81 1.97 5.62
CA ASN A 155 10.88 1.15 5.08
C ASN A 155 10.28 -0.11 4.46
N VAL A 156 10.58 -0.36 3.19
CA VAL A 156 10.05 -1.51 2.45
C VAL A 156 11.20 -2.33 1.91
N THR A 157 11.23 -3.61 2.22
CA THR A 157 12.10 -4.59 1.58
C THR A 157 11.27 -5.52 0.71
N MET A 158 11.57 -5.54 -0.58
CA MET A 158 10.99 -6.43 -1.58
C MET A 158 12.04 -7.47 -1.95
N ARG A 159 11.63 -8.74 -1.98
CA ARG A 159 12.43 -9.85 -2.51
C ARG A 159 11.60 -10.62 -3.49
N GLY A 160 12.21 -11.04 -4.59
CA GLY A 160 11.54 -11.84 -5.59
C GLY A 160 12.40 -13.01 -6.04
N HIS A 161 11.77 -13.90 -6.76
CA HIS A 161 12.40 -15.04 -7.41
C HIS A 161 11.81 -15.21 -8.81
N LYS A 162 12.54 -15.95 -9.64
CA LYS A 162 12.06 -16.31 -10.97
C LYS A 162 11.09 -17.47 -10.85
N GLU A 163 9.92 -17.34 -11.44
CA GLU A 163 8.91 -18.38 -11.55
C GLU A 163 8.76 -18.77 -13.02
N THR A 164 9.00 -20.05 -13.36
CA THR A 164 8.86 -20.53 -14.73
C THR A 164 7.40 -20.84 -15.04
N ARG A 165 6.88 -20.27 -16.13
CA ARG A 165 5.53 -20.54 -16.65
C ARG A 165 5.63 -20.86 -18.14
N GLY A 166 5.48 -22.13 -18.50
CA GLY A 166 5.71 -22.59 -19.87
C GLY A 166 7.18 -22.40 -20.29
N ALA A 167 7.40 -21.67 -21.40
CA ALA A 167 8.73 -21.38 -21.92
C ALA A 167 9.36 -20.09 -21.38
N HIS A 168 8.71 -19.38 -20.46
CA HIS A 168 9.11 -18.06 -20.02
C HIS A 168 9.31 -18.01 -18.50
N GLU A 169 10.23 -17.15 -18.06
CA GLU A 169 10.45 -16.81 -16.66
C GLU A 169 9.72 -15.49 -16.34
N TYR A 170 9.20 -15.38 -15.13
CA TYR A 170 8.51 -14.20 -14.58
C TYR A 170 9.09 -13.84 -13.22
N LEU A 171 9.13 -12.56 -12.90
CA LEU A 171 9.45 -12.13 -11.53
C LEU A 171 8.21 -12.28 -10.65
N LYS A 172 8.37 -13.01 -9.54
CA LYS A 172 7.37 -13.13 -8.49
C LYS A 172 7.96 -12.66 -7.17
N PHE A 173 7.27 -11.73 -6.53
CA PHE A 173 7.68 -11.24 -5.22
C PHE A 173 7.11 -12.08 -4.09
N ASP A 174 7.96 -12.35 -3.11
CA ASP A 174 7.59 -12.84 -1.80
C ASP A 174 6.86 -11.73 -1.01
N PRO A 175 6.15 -12.05 0.11
CA PRO A 175 5.54 -11.04 0.95
C PRO A 175 6.53 -9.95 1.36
N PHE A 176 6.21 -8.70 1.08
CA PHE A 176 7.07 -7.56 1.39
C PHE A 176 7.28 -7.44 2.90
N LYS A 177 8.43 -6.90 3.29
CA LYS A 177 8.66 -6.49 4.67
C LYS A 177 8.47 -4.99 4.76
N VAL A 178 7.49 -4.58 5.52
CA VAL A 178 7.15 -3.17 5.73
C VAL A 178 7.43 -2.83 7.19
N LYS A 179 8.08 -1.69 7.44
CA LYS A 179 8.31 -1.12 8.77
C LYS A 179 7.93 0.34 8.77
N LEU A 180 7.11 0.71 9.74
CA LEU A 180 6.49 2.02 9.85
C LEU A 180 7.05 2.79 11.04
N ARG A 181 7.14 4.10 10.86
CA ARG A 181 7.43 5.06 11.93
C ARG A 181 6.65 6.35 11.65
N VAL A 182 6.10 6.95 12.69
CA VAL A 182 5.35 8.22 12.62
C VAL A 182 6.04 9.24 13.50
N GLY A 183 6.25 10.45 12.99
CA GLY A 183 6.82 11.55 13.77
C GLY A 183 5.77 12.21 14.65
N GLN A 184 4.61 12.55 14.09
CA GLN A 184 3.49 13.15 14.81
C GLN A 184 2.19 12.49 14.38
N SER A 185 1.29 12.30 15.34
CA SER A 185 -0.05 11.73 15.08
C SER A 185 -1.13 12.55 15.77
N SER A 186 -2.28 12.59 15.16
CA SER A 186 -3.52 13.06 15.76
C SER A 186 -4.63 12.11 15.37
N ILE A 187 -5.33 11.54 16.34
CA ILE A 187 -6.38 10.54 16.12
C ILE A 187 -7.63 10.99 16.87
N TYR A 188 -8.77 10.89 16.23
CA TYR A 188 -10.06 11.22 16.83
C TYR A 188 -11.08 10.11 16.54
N LEU A 189 -11.72 9.66 17.59
CA LEU A 189 -12.73 8.61 17.63
C LEU A 189 -14.06 9.22 18.06
N THR A 190 -15.09 9.11 17.23
CA THR A 190 -16.45 9.53 17.62
C THR A 190 -17.16 8.42 18.38
N ASN A 191 -18.12 8.80 19.20
CA ASN A 191 -19.03 7.85 19.90
C ASN A 191 -18.30 6.80 20.75
N LEU A 192 -17.20 7.18 21.38
CA LEU A 192 -16.58 6.39 22.45
C LEU A 192 -17.54 6.33 23.64
N PHE A 193 -17.62 5.17 24.31
CA PHE A 193 -18.51 4.93 25.47
C PHE A 193 -19.96 5.33 25.17
N ASP A 194 -20.45 4.94 23.98
CA ASP A 194 -21.80 5.25 23.48
C ASP A 194 -22.15 6.75 23.47
N GLY A 195 -21.10 7.59 23.29
CA GLY A 195 -21.24 9.04 23.16
C GLY A 195 -21.22 9.79 24.50
N ASP A 196 -20.70 9.17 25.56
CA ASP A 196 -20.53 9.84 26.84
C ASP A 196 -19.77 11.16 26.68
N PRO A 197 -20.35 12.31 27.11
CA PRO A 197 -19.79 13.64 26.85
C PRO A 197 -18.53 13.97 27.66
N VAL A 198 -18.21 13.17 28.67
CA VAL A 198 -17.02 13.36 29.53
C VAL A 198 -15.96 12.33 29.16
N LEU A 199 -16.32 11.06 29.13
CA LEU A 199 -15.37 9.96 28.87
C LEU A 199 -14.84 9.98 27.43
N GLY A 200 -15.67 10.28 26.44
CA GLY A 200 -15.27 10.33 25.05
C GLY A 200 -14.14 11.34 24.79
N PRO A 201 -14.33 12.63 25.08
CA PRO A 201 -13.28 13.64 24.92
C PRO A 201 -12.02 13.38 25.75
N ALA A 202 -12.19 12.95 27.02
CA ALA A 202 -11.07 12.64 27.89
C ALA A 202 -10.21 11.50 27.31
N THR A 203 -10.85 10.45 26.80
CA THR A 203 -10.16 9.32 26.17
C THR A 203 -9.44 9.71 24.89
N ASN A 204 -10.06 10.50 24.01
CA ASN A 204 -9.38 11.02 22.82
C ASN A 204 -8.11 11.82 23.18
N ARG A 205 -8.15 12.59 24.27
CA ARG A 205 -6.98 13.32 24.77
C ARG A 205 -5.89 12.35 25.20
N VAL A 206 -6.22 11.34 26.01
CA VAL A 206 -5.26 10.33 26.49
C VAL A 206 -4.64 9.54 25.34
N ILE A 207 -5.43 9.18 24.32
CA ILE A 207 -4.92 8.52 23.10
C ILE A 207 -3.88 9.39 22.42
N ASN A 208 -4.13 10.68 22.26
CA ASN A 208 -3.19 11.58 21.57
C ASN A 208 -1.96 11.91 22.42
N GLU A 209 -2.09 12.05 23.71
CA GLU A 209 -0.96 12.26 24.64
C GLU A 209 -0.03 11.04 24.71
N ASN A 210 -0.57 9.82 24.46
CA ASN A 210 0.19 8.57 24.50
C ASN A 210 0.17 7.86 23.13
N SER A 211 0.14 8.63 22.06
CA SER A 211 -0.06 8.10 20.72
C SER A 211 0.99 7.07 20.29
N ASP A 212 2.24 7.23 20.73
CA ASP A 212 3.32 6.29 20.42
C ASP A 212 3.03 4.88 20.93
N VAL A 213 2.48 4.77 22.17
CA VAL A 213 2.13 3.49 22.76
C VAL A 213 0.97 2.83 21.98
N PHE A 214 -0.06 3.63 21.63
CA PHE A 214 -1.19 3.13 20.85
C PHE A 214 -0.75 2.68 19.45
N LEU A 215 0.11 3.44 18.78
CA LEU A 215 0.59 3.13 17.46
C LEU A 215 1.49 1.88 17.43
N GLN A 216 2.32 1.66 18.47
CA GLN A 216 3.15 0.45 18.58
C GLN A 216 2.30 -0.83 18.60
N GLU A 217 1.10 -0.79 19.18
CA GLU A 217 0.17 -1.92 19.18
C GLU A 217 -0.47 -2.15 17.79
N ILE A 218 -0.67 -1.09 17.01
CA ILE A 218 -1.36 -1.11 15.71
C ILE A 218 -0.38 -1.43 14.56
N PHE A 219 0.85 -0.95 14.65
CA PHE A 219 1.82 -1.06 13.55
C PHE A 219 2.04 -2.48 13.04
N PRO A 220 2.18 -3.54 13.87
CA PRO A 220 2.41 -4.88 13.35
C PRO A 220 1.29 -5.38 12.42
N VAL A 221 0.04 -4.98 12.70
CA VAL A 221 -1.11 -5.35 11.87
C VAL A 221 -1.19 -4.49 10.61
N LEU A 222 -0.94 -3.18 10.76
CA LEU A 222 -0.92 -2.26 9.63
C LEU A 222 0.23 -2.58 8.67
N GLU A 223 1.43 -2.86 9.18
CA GLU A 223 2.59 -3.28 8.40
C GLU A 223 2.30 -4.53 7.57
N ARG A 224 1.63 -5.53 8.17
CA ARG A 224 1.21 -6.74 7.45
C ARG A 224 0.18 -6.43 6.38
N SER A 225 -0.86 -5.66 6.70
CA SER A 225 -1.91 -5.31 5.73
C SER A 225 -1.36 -4.53 4.53
N LEU A 226 -0.41 -3.63 4.76
CA LEU A 226 0.28 -2.89 3.69
C LEU A 226 1.22 -3.80 2.90
N ALA A 227 1.95 -4.69 3.57
CA ALA A 227 2.80 -5.67 2.93
C ALA A 227 2.01 -6.56 1.96
N ASP A 228 0.89 -7.12 2.41
CA ASP A 228 0.02 -7.97 1.61
C ASP A 228 -0.55 -7.19 0.40
N LEU A 229 -1.07 -5.98 0.64
CA LEU A 229 -1.62 -5.13 -0.42
C LEU A 229 -0.59 -4.80 -1.51
N PHE A 230 0.59 -4.32 -1.11
CA PHE A 230 1.62 -3.90 -2.07
C PHE A 230 2.29 -5.09 -2.74
N THR A 231 2.42 -6.24 -2.07
CA THR A 231 2.89 -7.48 -2.70
C THR A 231 1.93 -7.94 -3.78
N ASP A 232 0.62 -7.93 -3.50
CA ASP A 232 -0.41 -8.28 -4.50
C ASP A 232 -0.38 -7.34 -5.70
N MET A 233 -0.28 -6.02 -5.46
CA MET A 233 -0.16 -5.03 -6.54
C MET A 233 1.09 -5.26 -7.40
N ALA A 234 2.25 -5.48 -6.78
CA ALA A 234 3.49 -5.74 -7.49
C ALA A 234 3.41 -7.02 -8.33
N ASN A 235 2.88 -8.11 -7.76
CA ASN A 235 2.71 -9.37 -8.46
C ASN A 235 1.69 -9.30 -9.60
N LYS A 236 0.64 -8.51 -9.47
CA LYS A 236 -0.29 -8.22 -10.59
C LYS A 236 0.43 -7.55 -11.76
N ILE A 237 1.34 -6.63 -11.48
CA ILE A 237 2.14 -5.95 -12.50
C ILE A 237 3.13 -6.94 -13.13
N THR A 238 4.00 -7.54 -12.33
CA THR A 238 5.11 -8.38 -12.83
C THR A 238 4.63 -9.65 -13.52
N SER A 239 3.46 -10.18 -13.14
CA SER A 239 2.86 -11.37 -13.80
C SER A 239 2.51 -11.16 -15.27
N LYS A 240 2.47 -9.92 -15.75
CA LYS A 240 2.12 -9.57 -17.15
C LYS A 240 3.33 -9.46 -18.07
N PHE A 241 4.54 -9.49 -17.53
CA PHE A 241 5.78 -9.31 -18.25
C PHE A 241 6.76 -10.44 -17.94
N THR A 242 7.43 -10.94 -18.95
CA THR A 242 8.52 -11.90 -18.76
C THR A 242 9.70 -11.25 -18.04
N TYR A 243 10.55 -12.04 -17.41
CA TYR A 243 11.72 -11.53 -16.72
C TYR A 243 12.65 -10.72 -17.66
N ASN A 244 12.83 -11.19 -18.90
CA ASN A 244 13.64 -10.50 -19.89
C ASN A 244 12.99 -9.21 -20.42
N GLU A 245 11.65 -9.10 -20.37
CA GLU A 245 10.98 -7.82 -20.67
C GLU A 245 11.15 -6.83 -19.52
N LEU A 246 11.20 -7.31 -18.26
CA LEU A 246 11.44 -6.47 -17.08
C LEU A 246 12.91 -6.03 -16.98
N PHE A 247 13.82 -6.89 -17.33
CA PHE A 247 15.26 -6.70 -17.20
C PHE A 247 15.97 -7.11 -18.50
N PRO A 248 15.95 -6.28 -19.54
CA PRO A 248 16.70 -6.54 -20.76
C PRO A 248 18.22 -6.48 -20.50
N LEU A 249 18.97 -7.32 -21.21
CA LEU A 249 20.44 -7.39 -21.18
C LEU A 249 21.05 -6.19 -21.92
#